data_18adf11a5d97660ecb824f1f30db62ff
#
_entry.id   18adf11a5d97660ecb824f1f30db62ff
#
_cell.length_a   1.000
_cell.length_b   1.000
_cell.length_c   1.000
_cell.angle_alpha   90.00
_cell.angle_beta   90.00
_cell.angle_gamma   90.00
#
_symmetry.space_group_name_H-M   'P 1'
#
loop_
_entity.id
_entity.type
_entity.pdbx_description
1 polymer ?
#
loop_
_entity_poly.entity_id
_entity_poly.type
_entity_poly.pdbx_seq_one_letter_code
_entity_poly.pdbx_strand_id
1 'polypeptide(L)'
;MKRLKTIFLGLILTMSVNAQDGRFAITLRVDSAIASEPQKVYLYSQIEKQMHLHDSLNIDSVHRVGTLHGSVPYEYAVHLMFARRGPGVVPVVVKNGDSITVHVGDEDDGFRLRYPRNTDGSPAMHEYVNYYLMQDSLDHQRTKVWLQMQLVGLPETKKDSLKTHYDVLVREIEHSKERFAMNASYPYAAMGVGGSIYSNYKWSPTTHTYNEEVVDSIMNSLIQRFPDYPPIRALVNDSTLGDYMSAESFATNTLLWKRYSSRFYDSELDTIVRPLKVGDYFNILGLNEYRGQYVYVDFWASWCQPCLMQMPNIKQAAQMFSKDLMVHLISIDKSGKEWWSAVKEHDLRNHLEGEQPYQIYNRRAYDEKGKMNADVRSLGIKTIPHNYLIDRSGRIIAKNISGAMLIDKMQQLLEKEKQQ
;
A
#
# COMPACT_ATOMS: atom_id res chain seq x y z
N MET A 1 -52.11 12.20 -32.56
CA MET A 1 -51.74 11.14 -31.60
C MET A 1 -50.33 11.42 -31.06
N LYS A 2 -50.22 12.10 -29.96
CA LYS A 2 -48.95 12.43 -29.28
C LYS A 2 -48.65 11.34 -28.24
N ARG A 3 -47.51 10.64 -28.41
CA ARG A 3 -47.02 9.66 -27.40
C ARG A 3 -46.35 10.41 -26.26
N LEU A 4 -46.95 10.37 -25.09
CA LEU A 4 -46.33 10.76 -23.82
C LEU A 4 -45.21 9.75 -23.48
N LYS A 5 -44.00 10.24 -23.35
CA LYS A 5 -42.88 9.49 -22.73
C LYS A 5 -43.00 9.72 -21.23
N THR A 6 -43.37 8.69 -20.50
CA THR A 6 -43.33 8.65 -19.05
C THR A 6 -41.89 8.52 -18.60
N ILE A 7 -41.36 9.58 -17.97
CA ILE A 7 -40.05 9.54 -17.31
C ILE A 7 -40.31 8.96 -15.93
N PHE A 8 -39.86 7.75 -15.68
CA PHE A 8 -39.78 7.17 -14.33
C PHE A 8 -38.65 7.85 -13.59
N LEU A 9 -38.95 8.85 -12.78
CA LEU A 9 -38.05 9.42 -11.79
C LEU A 9 -38.04 8.45 -10.60
N GLY A 10 -37.06 7.56 -10.56
CA GLY A 10 -36.85 6.69 -9.40
C GLY A 10 -36.42 7.56 -8.22
N LEU A 11 -37.35 7.84 -7.31
CA LEU A 11 -37.04 8.38 -5.99
C LEU A 11 -36.26 7.32 -5.23
N ILE A 12 -34.92 7.46 -5.19
CA ILE A 12 -34.08 6.72 -4.25
C ILE A 12 -34.36 7.35 -2.88
N LEU A 13 -35.28 6.76 -2.14
CA LEU A 13 -35.39 7.01 -0.71
C LEU A 13 -34.07 6.50 -0.09
N THR A 14 -33.16 7.41 0.19
CA THR A 14 -32.10 7.17 1.16
C THR A 14 -32.77 7.07 2.52
N MET A 15 -33.16 5.85 2.91
CA MET A 15 -33.44 5.59 4.32
C MET A 15 -32.13 5.80 5.07
N SER A 16 -31.99 6.95 5.72
CA SER A 16 -30.98 7.11 6.77
C SER A 16 -31.37 6.11 7.86
N VAL A 17 -30.63 5.00 7.91
CA VAL A 17 -30.69 4.10 9.06
C VAL A 17 -30.11 4.88 10.22
N ASN A 18 -30.97 5.50 11.03
CA ASN A 18 -30.56 6.14 12.27
C ASN A 18 -29.90 5.10 13.15
N ALA A 19 -28.69 5.41 13.62
CA ALA A 19 -28.02 4.66 14.66
C ALA A 19 -28.90 4.74 15.93
N GLN A 20 -29.77 3.77 16.11
CA GLN A 20 -30.59 3.63 17.34
C GLN A 20 -29.69 2.95 18.39
N ASP A 21 -29.75 3.44 19.61
CA ASP A 21 -29.11 2.86 20.82
C ASP A 21 -27.61 3.06 21.04
N GLY A 22 -27.04 4.22 20.69
CA GLY A 22 -25.67 4.54 21.04
C GLY A 22 -24.61 3.63 20.34
N ARG A 23 -24.99 3.04 19.20
CA ARG A 23 -24.12 2.25 18.31
C ARG A 23 -23.77 3.05 17.06
N PHE A 24 -22.70 2.67 16.38
CA PHE A 24 -22.42 3.15 15.02
C PHE A 24 -22.95 2.15 13.97
N ALA A 25 -23.15 2.64 12.75
CA ALA A 25 -23.56 1.84 11.59
C ALA A 25 -22.63 2.10 10.41
N ILE A 26 -22.15 1.06 9.73
CA ILE A 26 -21.38 1.13 8.50
C ILE A 26 -22.15 0.46 7.37
N THR A 27 -22.58 1.23 6.39
CA THR A 27 -23.12 0.72 5.13
C THR A 27 -21.97 0.43 4.20
N LEU A 28 -21.67 -0.84 3.99
CA LEU A 28 -20.63 -1.29 3.07
C LEU A 28 -21.24 -1.45 1.66
N ARG A 29 -20.59 -0.86 0.66
CA ARG A 29 -20.86 -1.03 -0.77
C ARG A 29 -19.63 -1.61 -1.46
N VAL A 30 -19.79 -2.71 -2.17
CA VAL A 30 -18.68 -3.46 -2.78
C VAL A 30 -18.89 -3.60 -4.27
N ASP A 31 -17.85 -3.36 -5.06
CA ASP A 31 -17.89 -3.55 -6.51
C ASP A 31 -18.00 -5.01 -6.92
N SER A 32 -18.52 -5.24 -8.13
CA SER A 32 -18.77 -6.57 -8.68
C SER A 32 -17.52 -7.44 -8.75
N ALA A 33 -16.37 -6.86 -9.01
CA ALA A 33 -15.12 -7.61 -9.12
C ALA A 33 -14.68 -8.20 -7.77
N ILE A 34 -14.89 -7.47 -6.66
CA ILE A 34 -14.59 -7.95 -5.30
C ILE A 34 -15.63 -8.97 -4.84
N ALA A 35 -16.90 -8.75 -5.19
CA ALA A 35 -18.02 -9.61 -4.84
C ALA A 35 -18.26 -10.76 -5.86
N SER A 36 -17.33 -11.00 -6.80
CA SER A 36 -17.46 -12.05 -7.83
C SER A 36 -17.56 -13.47 -7.27
N GLU A 37 -17.02 -13.68 -6.06
CA GLU A 37 -17.14 -14.93 -5.30
C GLU A 37 -17.80 -14.68 -3.95
N PRO A 38 -18.70 -15.58 -3.49
CA PRO A 38 -19.30 -15.44 -2.17
C PRO A 38 -18.26 -15.42 -1.07
N GLN A 39 -18.32 -14.41 -0.21
CA GLN A 39 -17.40 -14.27 0.91
C GLN A 39 -18.05 -13.54 2.08
N LYS A 40 -17.40 -13.62 3.23
CA LYS A 40 -17.81 -12.94 4.45
C LYS A 40 -16.90 -11.75 4.73
N VAL A 41 -17.50 -10.64 5.11
CA VAL A 41 -16.80 -9.47 5.63
C VAL A 41 -17.09 -9.39 7.12
N TYR A 42 -16.05 -9.26 7.91
CA TYR A 42 -16.13 -9.14 9.37
C TYR A 42 -15.83 -7.71 9.78
N LEU A 43 -16.61 -7.19 10.72
CA LEU A 43 -16.35 -5.92 11.38
C LEU A 43 -15.80 -6.18 12.78
N TYR A 44 -14.60 -5.71 13.07
CA TYR A 44 -13.97 -5.89 14.37
C TYR A 44 -13.19 -4.64 14.81
N SER A 45 -12.91 -4.54 16.09
CA SER A 45 -11.92 -3.61 16.65
C SER A 45 -10.95 -4.35 17.56
N GLN A 46 -9.82 -3.72 17.83
CA GLN A 46 -8.91 -4.18 18.86
C GLN A 46 -8.72 -3.08 19.88
N ILE A 47 -9.32 -3.25 21.03
CA ILE A 47 -9.30 -2.31 22.14
C ILE A 47 -8.61 -3.02 23.32
N GLU A 48 -7.63 -2.37 23.96
CA GLU A 48 -6.90 -2.92 25.11
C GLU A 48 -6.32 -4.34 24.87
N LYS A 49 -5.72 -4.55 23.68
CA LYS A 49 -5.17 -5.84 23.25
C LYS A 49 -6.21 -6.95 23.08
N GLN A 50 -7.49 -6.67 23.20
CA GLN A 50 -8.58 -7.62 22.99
C GLN A 50 -9.27 -7.38 21.66
N MET A 51 -9.50 -8.45 20.92
CA MET A 51 -10.28 -8.40 19.69
C MET A 51 -11.77 -8.49 19.99
N HIS A 52 -12.52 -7.52 19.49
CA HIS A 52 -13.97 -7.47 19.57
C HIS A 52 -14.56 -7.61 18.17
N LEU A 53 -15.20 -8.75 17.92
CA LEU A 53 -16.00 -8.94 16.72
C LEU A 53 -17.34 -8.23 16.94
N HIS A 54 -17.65 -7.22 16.15
CA HIS A 54 -18.91 -6.46 16.25
C HIS A 54 -20.03 -7.09 15.42
N ASP A 55 -19.73 -7.39 14.15
CA ASP A 55 -20.72 -7.85 13.18
C ASP A 55 -20.06 -8.57 11.99
N SER A 56 -20.89 -9.13 11.10
CA SER A 56 -20.41 -9.71 9.86
C SER A 56 -21.47 -9.70 8.76
N LEU A 57 -21.04 -9.57 7.51
CA LEU A 57 -21.88 -9.50 6.33
C LEU A 57 -21.43 -10.51 5.29
N ASN A 58 -22.37 -11.25 4.69
CA ASN A 58 -22.08 -12.06 3.50
C ASN A 58 -22.28 -11.20 2.25
N ILE A 59 -21.30 -11.23 1.37
CA ILE A 59 -21.34 -10.56 0.06
C ILE A 59 -21.15 -11.57 -1.06
N ASP A 60 -21.85 -11.34 -2.17
CA ASP A 60 -21.76 -12.11 -3.42
C ASP A 60 -22.10 -11.22 -4.62
N SER A 61 -22.17 -11.79 -5.80
CA SER A 61 -22.47 -11.05 -7.03
C SER A 61 -23.84 -10.34 -7.03
N VAL A 62 -24.77 -10.76 -6.18
CA VAL A 62 -26.11 -10.19 -6.02
C VAL A 62 -26.19 -9.26 -4.81
N HIS A 63 -25.64 -9.69 -3.67
CA HIS A 63 -25.68 -8.98 -2.40
C HIS A 63 -24.37 -8.22 -2.18
N ARG A 64 -24.27 -7.03 -2.76
CA ARG A 64 -23.06 -6.17 -2.74
C ARG A 64 -23.16 -4.98 -1.79
N VAL A 65 -24.30 -4.85 -1.12
CA VAL A 65 -24.55 -3.76 -0.16
C VAL A 65 -25.16 -4.36 1.11
N GLY A 66 -24.67 -3.92 2.25
CA GLY A 66 -25.24 -4.29 3.55
C GLY A 66 -24.73 -3.38 4.65
N THR A 67 -25.39 -3.42 5.81
CA THR A 67 -25.04 -2.59 6.96
C THR A 67 -24.49 -3.45 8.08
N LEU A 68 -23.40 -3.02 8.65
CA LEU A 68 -22.72 -3.60 9.81
C LEU A 68 -22.85 -2.64 10.99
N HIS A 69 -23.02 -3.18 12.18
CA HIS A 69 -23.24 -2.39 13.40
C HIS A 69 -22.20 -2.73 14.46
N GLY A 70 -21.84 -1.73 15.26
CA GLY A 70 -20.90 -1.94 16.34
C GLY A 70 -20.98 -0.84 17.39
N SER A 71 -20.16 -0.96 18.44
CA SER A 71 -19.98 0.10 19.42
C SER A 71 -18.51 0.20 19.80
N VAL A 72 -18.05 1.42 20.07
CA VAL A 72 -16.70 1.72 20.53
C VAL A 72 -16.78 2.60 21.77
N PRO A 73 -15.82 2.52 22.70
CA PRO A 73 -15.87 3.32 23.92
C PRO A 73 -15.57 4.81 23.69
N TYR A 74 -14.91 5.14 22.58
CA TYR A 74 -14.55 6.49 22.15
C TYR A 74 -14.30 6.47 20.64
N GLU A 75 -13.94 7.61 20.01
CA GLU A 75 -13.55 7.64 18.60
C GLU A 75 -12.38 6.68 18.36
N TYR A 76 -12.59 5.69 17.51
CA TYR A 76 -11.62 4.61 17.32
C TYR A 76 -11.70 4.01 15.91
N ALA A 77 -10.64 3.35 15.45
CA ALA A 77 -10.67 2.61 14.20
C ALA A 77 -11.27 1.21 14.42
N VAL A 78 -12.32 0.93 13.66
CA VAL A 78 -12.80 -0.44 13.42
C VAL A 78 -12.29 -0.92 12.08
N HIS A 79 -12.28 -2.22 11.85
CA HIS A 79 -11.67 -2.83 10.69
C HIS A 79 -12.66 -3.72 9.96
N LEU A 80 -12.79 -3.52 8.65
CA LEU A 80 -13.50 -4.40 7.74
C LEU A 80 -12.51 -5.42 7.19
N MET A 81 -12.69 -6.69 7.48
CA MET A 81 -11.84 -7.78 7.01
C MET A 81 -12.56 -8.63 5.98
N PHE A 82 -12.01 -8.70 4.78
CA PHE A 82 -12.53 -9.51 3.68
C PHE A 82 -11.91 -10.91 3.72
N ALA A 83 -12.75 -11.95 3.81
CA ALA A 83 -12.28 -13.33 4.07
C ALA A 83 -11.53 -13.98 2.89
N ARG A 84 -11.78 -13.55 1.65
CA ARG A 84 -11.21 -14.20 0.45
C ARG A 84 -10.60 -13.22 -0.53
N ARG A 85 -11.43 -12.38 -1.16
CA ARG A 85 -11.02 -11.43 -2.20
C ARG A 85 -11.30 -10.01 -1.75
N GLY A 86 -10.38 -9.11 -2.04
CA GLY A 86 -10.51 -7.71 -1.68
C GLY A 86 -9.27 -7.19 -0.97
N PRO A 87 -9.38 -6.03 -0.33
CA PRO A 87 -8.27 -5.28 0.24
C PRO A 87 -7.61 -5.93 1.46
N GLY A 88 -8.13 -7.04 1.93
CA GLY A 88 -7.70 -7.61 3.20
C GLY A 88 -8.39 -6.91 4.37
N VAL A 89 -7.77 -5.89 4.94
CA VAL A 89 -8.29 -5.14 6.09
C VAL A 89 -8.40 -3.66 5.75
N VAL A 90 -9.58 -3.09 5.96
CA VAL A 90 -9.89 -1.67 5.72
C VAL A 90 -10.22 -1.00 7.04
N PRO A 91 -9.41 -0.05 7.53
CA PRO A 91 -9.73 0.71 8.72
C PRO A 91 -10.82 1.75 8.45
N VAL A 92 -11.70 1.94 9.40
CA VAL A 92 -12.74 2.98 9.39
C VAL A 92 -12.79 3.64 10.75
N VAL A 93 -12.54 4.94 10.82
CA VAL A 93 -12.61 5.71 12.06
C VAL A 93 -14.06 6.04 12.35
N VAL A 94 -14.53 5.63 13.52
CA VAL A 94 -15.91 5.74 13.97
C VAL A 94 -16.01 6.21 15.43
N LYS A 95 -17.14 6.79 15.77
CA LYS A 95 -17.62 6.93 17.15
C LYS A 95 -19.08 6.48 17.23
N ASN A 96 -19.55 6.19 18.40
CA ASN A 96 -20.97 5.85 18.59
C ASN A 96 -21.88 6.99 18.12
N GLY A 97 -22.94 6.63 17.40
CA GLY A 97 -23.86 7.57 16.75
C GLY A 97 -23.53 7.81 15.27
N ASP A 98 -22.35 7.43 14.78
CA ASP A 98 -22.00 7.60 13.37
C ASP A 98 -22.82 6.67 12.47
N SER A 99 -23.20 7.20 11.31
CA SER A 99 -23.74 6.44 10.18
C SER A 99 -22.86 6.71 8.96
N ILE A 100 -22.07 5.72 8.59
CA ILE A 100 -20.98 5.87 7.61
C ILE A 100 -21.25 4.96 6.41
N THR A 101 -21.04 5.46 5.20
CA THR A 101 -21.01 4.64 3.99
C THR A 101 -19.56 4.44 3.53
N VAL A 102 -19.17 3.20 3.35
CA VAL A 102 -17.85 2.83 2.83
C VAL A 102 -18.02 2.14 1.48
N HIS A 103 -17.40 2.71 0.45
CA HIS A 103 -17.35 2.10 -0.87
C HIS A 103 -16.00 1.41 -1.06
N VAL A 104 -16.04 0.14 -1.42
CA VAL A 104 -14.84 -0.66 -1.72
C VAL A 104 -14.91 -1.06 -3.19
N GLY A 105 -14.10 -0.40 -4.00
CA GLY A 105 -14.07 -0.57 -5.45
C GLY A 105 -12.91 -1.44 -5.93
N ASP A 106 -13.03 -1.91 -7.16
CA ASP A 106 -11.99 -2.68 -7.83
C ASP A 106 -10.83 -1.80 -8.34
N GLU A 107 -11.09 -0.50 -8.53
CA GLU A 107 -10.09 0.51 -8.88
C GLU A 107 -9.18 0.90 -7.70
N ASP A 108 -9.59 0.51 -6.51
CA ASP A 108 -8.77 0.70 -5.34
C ASP A 108 -7.63 -0.34 -5.38
N ASP A 109 -6.43 0.09 -5.71
CA ASP A 109 -5.24 -0.75 -5.57
C ASP A 109 -5.03 -1.12 -4.09
N GLY A 110 -4.30 -2.21 -3.81
CA GLY A 110 -4.15 -2.74 -2.43
C GLY A 110 -3.57 -1.74 -1.43
N PHE A 111 -3.04 -0.61 -1.90
CA PHE A 111 -2.57 0.50 -1.09
C PHE A 111 -3.71 1.50 -0.80
N ARG A 112 -4.51 1.81 -1.81
CA ARG A 112 -5.71 2.67 -1.69
C ARG A 112 -6.78 2.06 -0.80
N LEU A 113 -6.80 0.75 -0.68
CA LEU A 113 -7.70 0.00 0.17
C LEU A 113 -7.35 0.08 1.65
N ARG A 114 -6.14 0.48 2.02
CA ARG A 114 -5.84 0.80 3.42
C ARG A 114 -6.67 1.98 3.93
N TYR A 115 -7.09 2.88 3.03
CA TYR A 115 -7.78 4.11 3.39
C TYR A 115 -8.88 4.36 2.35
N PRO A 116 -10.12 3.89 2.59
CA PRO A 116 -11.19 4.05 1.61
C PRO A 116 -11.45 5.53 1.35
N ARG A 117 -11.26 5.95 0.11
CA ARG A 117 -11.44 7.35 -0.31
C ARG A 117 -12.89 7.77 -0.28
N ASN A 118 -13.78 6.82 -0.55
CA ASN A 118 -15.20 7.03 -0.65
C ASN A 118 -15.88 6.60 0.66
N THR A 119 -15.64 7.39 1.71
CA THR A 119 -16.25 7.19 3.03
C THR A 119 -17.10 8.40 3.35
N ASP A 120 -18.40 8.26 3.23
CA ASP A 120 -19.34 9.34 3.54
C ASP A 120 -19.77 9.27 5.01
N GLY A 121 -19.90 10.41 5.66
CA GLY A 121 -20.41 10.54 7.01
C GLY A 121 -19.39 10.46 8.15
N SER A 122 -18.10 10.43 7.86
CA SER A 122 -17.03 10.46 8.87
C SER A 122 -15.97 11.53 8.58
N PRO A 123 -16.12 12.74 9.13
CA PRO A 123 -15.10 13.78 8.99
C PRO A 123 -13.72 13.35 9.54
N ALA A 124 -13.68 12.58 10.63
CA ALA A 124 -12.46 12.04 11.21
C ALA A 124 -11.73 11.10 10.21
N MET A 125 -12.51 10.25 9.52
CA MET A 125 -11.96 9.38 8.49
C MET A 125 -11.43 10.18 7.29
N HIS A 126 -12.14 11.22 6.86
CA HIS A 126 -11.67 12.08 5.76
C HIS A 126 -10.35 12.79 6.11
N GLU A 127 -10.21 13.34 7.31
CA GLU A 127 -8.97 13.95 7.76
C GLU A 127 -7.82 12.93 7.77
N TYR A 128 -8.06 11.75 8.31
CA TYR A 128 -7.11 10.65 8.36
C TYR A 128 -6.67 10.20 6.96
N VAL A 129 -7.62 9.98 6.05
CA VAL A 129 -7.34 9.57 4.66
C VAL A 129 -6.54 10.65 3.92
N ASN A 130 -6.95 11.91 4.00
CA ASN A 130 -6.27 13.00 3.33
C ASN A 130 -4.82 13.15 3.77
N TYR A 131 -4.56 12.98 5.06
CA TYR A 131 -3.20 12.94 5.58
C TYR A 131 -2.38 11.81 4.95
N TYR A 132 -2.89 10.58 4.95
CA TYR A 132 -2.16 9.45 4.39
C TYR A 132 -1.96 9.54 2.89
N LEU A 133 -2.91 10.07 2.13
CA LEU A 133 -2.75 10.31 0.70
C LEU A 133 -1.64 11.33 0.40
N MET A 134 -1.53 12.37 1.24
CA MET A 134 -0.43 13.32 1.14
C MET A 134 0.91 12.65 1.48
N GLN A 135 0.97 11.85 2.56
CA GLN A 135 2.17 11.10 2.93
C GLN A 135 2.60 10.15 1.82
N ASP A 136 1.66 9.44 1.20
CA ASP A 136 1.93 8.55 0.09
C ASP A 136 2.53 9.28 -1.11
N SER A 137 2.01 10.46 -1.43
CA SER A 137 2.55 11.27 -2.52
C SER A 137 4.02 11.66 -2.27
N LEU A 138 4.33 12.07 -1.04
CA LEU A 138 5.71 12.41 -0.66
C LEU A 138 6.62 11.17 -0.64
N ASP A 139 6.12 10.07 -0.11
CA ASP A 139 6.85 8.80 -0.04
C ASP A 139 7.12 8.23 -1.44
N HIS A 140 6.20 8.41 -2.36
CA HIS A 140 6.34 8.08 -3.77
C HIS A 140 7.48 8.87 -4.43
N GLN A 141 7.49 10.19 -4.23
CA GLN A 141 8.56 11.04 -4.72
C GLN A 141 9.91 10.65 -4.12
N ARG A 142 9.96 10.42 -2.80
CA ARG A 142 11.16 9.95 -2.11
C ARG A 142 11.65 8.61 -2.67
N THR A 143 10.75 7.67 -2.88
CA THR A 143 11.06 6.35 -3.44
C THR A 143 11.60 6.47 -4.87
N LYS A 144 11.01 7.34 -5.68
CA LYS A 144 11.49 7.62 -7.05
C LYS A 144 12.92 8.15 -7.04
N VAL A 145 13.22 9.12 -6.19
CA VAL A 145 14.58 9.66 -6.06
C VAL A 145 15.54 8.58 -5.55
N TRP A 146 15.13 7.78 -4.56
CA TRP A 146 15.93 6.68 -4.05
C TRP A 146 16.25 5.63 -5.12
N LEU A 147 15.26 5.26 -5.94
CA LEU A 147 15.46 4.34 -7.07
C LEU A 147 16.47 4.90 -8.09
N GLN A 148 16.38 6.18 -8.40
CA GLN A 148 17.34 6.84 -9.27
C GLN A 148 18.76 6.80 -8.69
N MET A 149 18.93 6.96 -7.37
CA MET A 149 20.23 6.85 -6.70
C MET A 149 20.84 5.43 -6.78
N GLN A 150 20.02 4.39 -6.99
CA GLN A 150 20.49 3.01 -7.14
C GLN A 150 20.99 2.71 -8.56
N LEU A 151 20.87 3.62 -9.50
CA LEU A 151 21.34 3.43 -10.87
C LEU A 151 22.86 3.30 -10.90
N VAL A 152 23.34 2.30 -11.61
CA VAL A 152 24.77 2.07 -11.75
C VAL A 152 25.37 2.99 -12.82
N GLY A 153 26.56 3.54 -12.56
CA GLY A 153 27.26 4.43 -13.50
C GLY A 153 26.83 5.89 -13.45
N LEU A 154 26.04 6.29 -12.46
CA LEU A 154 25.72 7.70 -12.23
C LEU A 154 26.98 8.51 -11.95
N PRO A 155 27.16 9.70 -12.60
CA PRO A 155 28.17 10.68 -12.20
C PRO A 155 27.98 11.11 -10.73
N GLU A 156 29.07 11.29 -9.99
CA GLU A 156 29.02 11.69 -8.57
C GLU A 156 28.22 12.99 -8.36
N THR A 157 28.36 13.99 -9.24
CA THR A 157 27.60 15.23 -9.17
C THR A 157 26.08 15.00 -9.24
N LYS A 158 25.63 14.00 -9.99
CA LYS A 158 24.21 13.64 -10.09
C LYS A 158 23.74 12.86 -8.87
N LYS A 159 24.62 12.01 -8.31
CA LYS A 159 24.33 11.33 -7.03
C LYS A 159 24.17 12.31 -5.88
N ASP A 160 25.04 13.30 -5.79
CA ASP A 160 24.97 14.35 -4.76
C ASP A 160 23.70 15.18 -4.89
N SER A 161 23.32 15.54 -6.12
CA SER A 161 22.05 16.25 -6.38
C SER A 161 20.83 15.41 -5.98
N LEU A 162 20.81 14.13 -6.34
CA LEU A 162 19.73 13.20 -5.95
C LEU A 162 19.69 13.00 -4.44
N LYS A 163 20.84 12.88 -3.78
CA LYS A 163 20.94 12.76 -2.33
C LYS A 163 20.37 14.01 -1.64
N THR A 164 20.73 15.19 -2.11
CA THR A 164 20.18 16.47 -1.59
C THR A 164 18.66 16.50 -1.73
N HIS A 165 18.13 16.08 -2.89
CA HIS A 165 16.68 16.03 -3.12
C HIS A 165 16.00 14.98 -2.21
N TYR A 166 16.60 13.81 -2.05
CA TYR A 166 16.12 12.78 -1.12
C TYR A 166 16.03 13.30 0.32
N ASP A 167 17.09 13.97 0.79
CA ASP A 167 17.15 14.53 2.14
C ASP A 167 16.11 15.66 2.36
N VAL A 168 15.77 16.42 1.31
CA VAL A 168 14.67 17.40 1.34
C VAL A 168 13.33 16.69 1.51
N LEU A 169 13.06 15.65 0.73
CA LEU A 169 11.81 14.89 0.81
C LEU A 169 11.64 14.19 2.17
N VAL A 170 12.72 13.63 2.72
CA VAL A 170 12.70 13.04 4.07
C VAL A 170 12.29 14.10 5.11
N ARG A 171 12.90 15.29 5.08
CA ARG A 171 12.53 16.37 6.00
C ARG A 171 11.08 16.82 5.81
N GLU A 172 10.60 16.94 4.56
CA GLU A 172 9.21 17.33 4.30
C GLU A 172 8.21 16.29 4.82
N ILE A 173 8.50 14.99 4.67
CA ILE A 173 7.70 13.90 5.26
C ILE A 173 7.62 14.06 6.78
N GLU A 174 8.75 14.28 7.47
CA GLU A 174 8.77 14.43 8.92
C GLU A 174 8.05 15.72 9.37
N HIS A 175 8.31 16.85 8.74
CA HIS A 175 7.60 18.10 9.05
C HIS A 175 6.09 18.02 8.78
N SER A 176 5.67 17.24 7.76
CA SER A 176 4.24 17.05 7.51
C SER A 176 3.56 16.22 8.59
N LYS A 177 4.26 15.23 9.19
CA LYS A 177 3.79 14.50 10.37
C LYS A 177 3.64 15.42 11.59
N GLU A 178 4.66 16.25 11.85
CA GLU A 178 4.64 17.23 12.94
C GLU A 178 3.45 18.19 12.79
N ARG A 179 3.33 18.80 11.62
CA ARG A 179 2.21 19.73 11.32
C ARG A 179 0.85 19.07 11.47
N PHE A 180 0.73 17.82 11.03
CA PHE A 180 -0.52 17.10 11.17
C PHE A 180 -0.83 16.79 12.64
N ALA A 181 0.11 16.22 13.39
CA ALA A 181 -0.06 15.94 14.80
C ALA A 181 -0.45 17.19 15.62
N MET A 182 0.12 18.34 15.27
CA MET A 182 -0.16 19.63 15.91
C MET A 182 -1.51 20.23 15.56
N ASN A 183 -2.08 19.94 14.38
CA ASN A 183 -3.23 20.68 13.84
C ASN A 183 -4.45 19.78 13.54
N ALA A 184 -4.33 18.46 13.56
CA ALA A 184 -5.46 17.55 13.28
C ALA A 184 -6.64 17.83 14.20
N SER A 185 -7.85 17.84 13.64
CA SER A 185 -9.08 18.20 14.35
C SER A 185 -9.65 17.03 15.16
N TYR A 186 -9.27 15.80 14.83
CA TYR A 186 -9.82 14.58 15.42
C TYR A 186 -8.79 13.82 16.23
N PRO A 187 -9.13 13.39 17.45
CA PRO A 187 -8.19 12.84 18.39
C PRO A 187 -7.55 11.52 17.92
N TYR A 188 -8.31 10.66 17.23
CA TYR A 188 -7.77 9.40 16.73
C TYR A 188 -6.59 9.61 15.76
N ALA A 189 -6.79 10.46 14.75
CA ALA A 189 -5.77 10.74 13.75
C ALA A 189 -4.58 11.49 14.34
N ALA A 190 -4.86 12.51 15.17
CA ALA A 190 -3.84 13.30 15.85
C ALA A 190 -2.95 12.43 16.74
N MET A 191 -3.56 11.55 17.54
CA MET A 191 -2.88 10.63 18.43
C MET A 191 -2.09 9.56 17.66
N GLY A 192 -2.65 9.00 16.59
CA GLY A 192 -1.97 8.00 15.77
C GLY A 192 -0.66 8.51 15.21
N VAL A 193 -0.67 9.75 14.68
CA VAL A 193 0.55 10.36 14.11
C VAL A 193 1.49 10.85 15.20
N GLY A 194 1.00 11.60 16.19
CA GLY A 194 1.83 12.13 17.28
C GLY A 194 2.45 11.03 18.13
N GLY A 195 1.69 9.99 18.40
CA GLY A 195 2.19 8.83 19.10
C GLY A 195 3.22 8.03 18.32
N SER A 196 3.13 7.97 16.97
CA SER A 196 4.18 7.35 16.17
C SER A 196 5.50 8.14 16.24
N ILE A 197 5.42 9.46 16.31
CA ILE A 197 6.58 10.34 16.52
C ILE A 197 7.21 10.07 17.90
N TYR A 198 6.39 10.03 18.96
CA TYR A 198 6.83 9.71 20.31
C TYR A 198 7.48 8.33 20.41
N SER A 199 6.86 7.31 19.81
CA SER A 199 7.40 5.94 19.78
C SER A 199 8.74 5.88 19.06
N ASN A 200 8.88 6.55 17.93
CA ASN A 200 10.13 6.63 17.19
C ASN A 200 11.23 7.26 18.06
N TYR A 201 10.93 8.36 18.73
CA TYR A 201 11.86 9.00 19.66
C TYR A 201 12.27 8.09 20.81
N LYS A 202 11.31 7.44 21.47
CA LYS A 202 11.56 6.64 22.68
C LYS A 202 12.27 5.30 22.39
N TRP A 203 11.92 4.63 21.29
CA TRP A 203 12.33 3.25 21.05
C TRP A 203 13.37 3.06 19.93
N SER A 204 13.74 4.13 19.24
CA SER A 204 14.75 4.10 18.18
C SER A 204 15.90 5.10 18.45
N PRO A 205 16.62 4.96 19.56
CA PRO A 205 17.58 5.98 20.01
C PRO A 205 18.76 6.21 19.06
N THR A 206 19.01 5.32 18.11
CA THR A 206 20.10 5.45 17.14
C THR A 206 19.68 6.13 15.82
N THR A 207 18.38 6.34 15.61
CA THR A 207 17.80 6.90 14.40
C THR A 207 16.84 8.04 14.70
N HIS A 208 17.10 8.82 15.76
CA HIS A 208 16.24 9.95 16.12
C HIS A 208 16.10 10.92 14.97
N THR A 209 14.92 10.98 14.39
CA THR A 209 14.52 12.01 13.42
C THR A 209 14.02 13.25 14.17
N TYR A 210 13.52 13.07 15.40
CA TYR A 210 12.93 14.11 16.25
C TYR A 210 13.75 14.34 17.51
N ASN A 211 13.88 15.61 17.90
CA ASN A 211 14.46 15.97 19.19
C ASN A 211 13.36 16.02 20.28
N GLU A 212 13.80 16.07 21.55
CA GLU A 212 12.93 16.09 22.73
C GLU A 212 11.95 17.29 22.70
N GLU A 213 12.41 18.47 22.31
CA GLU A 213 11.61 19.69 22.26
C GLU A 213 10.41 19.56 21.30
N VAL A 214 10.62 18.97 20.12
CA VAL A 214 9.56 18.73 19.13
C VAL A 214 8.56 17.71 19.67
N VAL A 215 9.04 16.64 20.27
CA VAL A 215 8.18 15.59 20.83
C VAL A 215 7.34 16.13 21.96
N ASP A 216 7.94 16.86 22.90
CA ASP A 216 7.24 17.49 24.02
C ASP A 216 6.21 18.51 23.56
N SER A 217 6.53 19.31 22.54
CA SER A 217 5.59 20.26 21.93
C SER A 217 4.35 19.55 21.37
N ILE A 218 4.55 18.45 20.62
CA ILE A 218 3.46 17.64 20.06
C ILE A 218 2.62 17.03 21.19
N MET A 219 3.26 16.41 22.18
CA MET A 219 2.55 15.75 23.26
C MET A 219 1.73 16.74 24.09
N ASN A 220 2.30 17.89 24.43
CA ASN A 220 1.60 18.96 25.13
C ASN A 220 0.40 19.51 24.31
N SER A 221 0.57 19.67 23.00
CA SER A 221 -0.52 20.06 22.11
C SER A 221 -1.67 19.04 22.11
N LEU A 222 -1.35 17.75 22.04
CA LEU A 222 -2.36 16.69 22.07
C LEU A 222 -3.15 16.70 23.39
N ILE A 223 -2.44 16.82 24.52
CA ILE A 223 -3.04 16.88 25.87
C ILE A 223 -3.96 18.09 26.00
N GLN A 224 -3.56 19.25 25.49
CA GLN A 224 -4.36 20.47 25.58
C GLN A 224 -5.62 20.40 24.69
N ARG A 225 -5.50 19.86 23.49
CA ARG A 225 -6.63 19.82 22.53
C ARG A 225 -7.63 18.69 22.82
N PHE A 226 -7.14 17.57 23.34
CA PHE A 226 -7.96 16.37 23.54
C PHE A 226 -7.83 15.78 24.94
N PRO A 227 -8.06 16.59 26.02
CA PRO A 227 -7.80 16.16 27.39
C PRO A 227 -8.69 14.98 27.83
N ASP A 228 -9.83 14.81 27.19
CA ASP A 228 -10.78 13.75 27.52
C ASP A 228 -10.65 12.48 26.66
N TYR A 229 -9.73 12.47 25.70
CA TYR A 229 -9.51 11.30 24.86
C TYR A 229 -8.69 10.24 25.63
N PRO A 230 -9.25 9.03 25.90
CA PRO A 230 -8.60 8.05 26.80
C PRO A 230 -7.17 7.69 26.44
N PRO A 231 -6.79 7.47 25.18
CA PRO A 231 -5.39 7.22 24.83
C PRO A 231 -4.45 8.36 25.20
N ILE A 232 -4.89 9.61 25.12
CA ILE A 232 -4.08 10.79 25.50
C ILE A 232 -3.99 10.91 27.04
N ARG A 233 -5.07 10.59 27.76
CA ARG A 233 -5.01 10.51 29.23
C ARG A 233 -4.01 9.46 29.72
N ALA A 234 -3.90 8.34 29.02
CA ALA A 234 -2.94 7.32 29.34
C ALA A 234 -1.49 7.80 29.19
N LEU A 235 -1.23 8.71 28.24
CA LEU A 235 0.08 9.37 28.08
C LEU A 235 0.51 10.14 29.32
N VAL A 236 -0.41 10.88 29.93
CA VAL A 236 -0.13 11.72 31.10
C VAL A 236 0.24 10.87 32.31
N ASN A 237 -0.28 9.65 32.40
CA ASN A 237 -0.10 8.74 33.54
C ASN A 237 1.08 7.76 33.38
N ASP A 238 1.88 7.90 32.32
CA ASP A 238 3.21 7.27 32.06
C ASP A 238 3.32 5.74 32.08
N SER A 239 2.28 4.98 32.35
CA SER A 239 2.43 3.53 32.54
C SER A 239 2.00 2.65 31.37
N THR A 240 1.30 3.19 30.37
CA THR A 240 0.60 2.36 29.38
C THR A 240 0.75 2.79 27.93
N LEU A 241 1.51 3.84 27.63
CA LEU A 241 1.63 4.35 26.25
C LEU A 241 2.21 3.30 25.29
N GLY A 242 3.23 2.58 25.71
CA GLY A 242 3.78 1.47 24.93
C GLY A 242 2.73 0.39 24.63
N ASP A 243 1.76 0.23 25.52
CA ASP A 243 0.69 -0.73 25.37
C ASP A 243 -0.39 -0.26 24.40
N TYR A 244 -0.76 1.02 24.41
CA TYR A 244 -1.71 1.59 23.44
C TYR A 244 -1.13 1.67 22.03
N MET A 245 0.12 2.10 21.90
CA MET A 245 0.77 2.31 20.62
C MET A 245 1.20 1.01 19.94
N SER A 246 1.73 0.05 20.73
CA SER A 246 2.12 -1.25 20.21
C SER A 246 0.90 -2.11 19.82
N ALA A 247 -0.24 -1.91 20.49
CA ALA A 247 -1.46 -2.62 20.18
C ALA A 247 -2.01 -2.22 18.80
N GLU A 248 -2.05 -0.93 18.44
CA GLU A 248 -2.56 -0.47 17.14
C GLU A 248 -1.65 -0.91 15.98
N SER A 249 -0.35 -0.77 16.12
CA SER A 249 0.62 -1.17 15.09
C SER A 249 0.73 -2.69 14.95
N PHE A 250 0.63 -3.42 16.05
CA PHE A 250 0.85 -4.86 16.11
C PHE A 250 -0.42 -5.68 15.83
N ALA A 251 -1.55 -5.16 16.19
CA ALA A 251 -2.79 -5.91 16.24
C ALA A 251 -3.46 -6.08 14.88
N THR A 252 -3.34 -5.10 14.03
CA THR A 252 -3.89 -5.18 12.68
C THR A 252 -3.28 -6.32 11.87
N ASN A 253 -2.08 -6.75 12.23
CA ASN A 253 -1.33 -7.73 11.45
C ASN A 253 -1.22 -9.14 12.07
N THR A 254 -1.28 -9.31 13.40
CA THR A 254 -0.68 -10.53 13.95
C THR A 254 -1.67 -11.67 14.27
N LEU A 255 -2.82 -11.41 14.87
CA LEU A 255 -3.64 -12.51 15.44
C LEU A 255 -4.67 -13.10 14.49
N LEU A 256 -5.37 -12.30 13.69
CA LEU A 256 -6.32 -12.82 12.71
C LEU A 256 -5.60 -13.47 11.53
N TRP A 257 -4.47 -12.90 11.13
CA TRP A 257 -3.65 -13.43 10.07
C TRP A 257 -2.94 -14.73 10.43
N LYS A 258 -2.49 -14.93 11.68
CA LYS A 258 -1.90 -16.21 12.13
C LYS A 258 -2.86 -17.38 11.99
N ARG A 259 -4.15 -17.18 12.17
CA ARG A 259 -5.17 -18.24 12.09
C ARG A 259 -5.56 -18.60 10.65
N TYR A 260 -5.52 -17.62 9.73
CA TYR A 260 -5.89 -17.80 8.31
C TYR A 260 -4.72 -18.06 7.38
N SER A 261 -3.50 -17.75 7.79
CA SER A 261 -2.35 -17.67 6.90
C SER A 261 -1.11 -18.42 7.36
N SER A 262 -1.24 -19.41 8.25
CA SER A 262 -0.12 -20.27 8.68
C SER A 262 0.67 -20.92 7.52
N ARG A 263 0.10 -20.97 6.31
CA ARG A 263 0.76 -21.43 5.08
C ARG A 263 1.73 -20.41 4.45
N PHE A 264 1.61 -19.13 4.79
CA PHE A 264 2.33 -18.04 4.13
C PHE A 264 3.09 -17.15 5.10
N TYR A 265 3.11 -17.48 6.39
CA TYR A 265 3.85 -16.71 7.38
C TYR A 265 5.35 -16.88 7.22
N ASP A 266 6.06 -15.78 7.04
CA ASP A 266 7.51 -15.72 7.06
C ASP A 266 7.96 -15.19 8.42
N SER A 267 8.56 -16.08 9.22
CA SER A 267 8.97 -15.77 10.60
C SER A 267 10.12 -14.75 10.70
N GLU A 268 10.88 -14.55 9.62
CA GLU A 268 11.96 -13.56 9.61
C GLU A 268 11.44 -12.16 9.25
N LEU A 269 10.34 -12.09 8.49
CA LEU A 269 9.68 -10.83 8.16
C LEU A 269 8.57 -10.49 9.16
N ASP A 270 8.20 -11.42 10.04
CA ASP A 270 6.99 -11.36 10.87
C ASP A 270 5.74 -10.96 10.05
N THR A 271 5.67 -11.45 8.81
CA THR A 271 4.63 -11.10 7.85
C THR A 271 4.21 -12.30 7.02
N ILE A 272 3.12 -12.13 6.29
CA ILE A 272 2.58 -13.15 5.43
C ILE A 272 3.11 -12.97 4.02
N VAL A 273 3.77 -14.00 3.52
CA VAL A 273 4.18 -14.11 2.13
C VAL A 273 3.01 -14.61 1.31
N ARG A 274 2.45 -13.77 0.47
CA ARG A 274 1.37 -14.13 -0.44
C ARG A 274 1.88 -14.09 -1.88
N PRO A 275 2.04 -15.25 -2.55
CA PRO A 275 2.37 -15.26 -3.97
C PRO A 275 1.30 -14.54 -4.78
N LEU A 276 1.68 -13.51 -5.49
CA LEU A 276 0.78 -12.74 -6.34
C LEU A 276 0.32 -13.60 -7.54
N LYS A 277 -0.93 -13.39 -7.97
CA LYS A 277 -1.59 -14.09 -9.08
C LYS A 277 -1.94 -13.10 -10.20
N VAL A 278 -2.25 -13.62 -11.38
CA VAL A 278 -2.86 -12.83 -12.45
C VAL A 278 -4.19 -12.28 -11.96
N GLY A 279 -4.41 -10.98 -12.15
CA GLY A 279 -5.54 -10.23 -11.65
C GLY A 279 -5.28 -9.47 -10.35
N ASP A 280 -4.24 -9.82 -9.59
CA ASP A 280 -3.82 -9.05 -8.41
C ASP A 280 -3.13 -7.75 -8.81
N TYR A 281 -3.18 -6.73 -7.95
CA TYR A 281 -2.39 -5.52 -8.13
C TYR A 281 -0.95 -5.73 -7.62
N PHE A 282 0.00 -5.26 -8.42
CA PHE A 282 1.42 -5.25 -8.05
C PHE A 282 1.78 -3.91 -7.41
N ASN A 283 1.63 -3.79 -6.09
CA ASN A 283 1.75 -2.54 -5.34
C ASN A 283 3.01 -2.46 -4.48
N ILE A 284 4.04 -3.18 -4.85
CA ILE A 284 5.30 -3.27 -4.13
C ILE A 284 6.45 -2.79 -5.00
N LEU A 285 7.61 -2.61 -4.41
CA LEU A 285 8.84 -2.20 -5.10
C LEU A 285 8.79 -0.79 -5.68
N GLY A 286 7.85 0.05 -5.27
CA GLY A 286 7.72 1.43 -5.76
C GLY A 286 7.19 1.55 -7.20
N LEU A 287 6.63 0.46 -7.78
CA LEU A 287 6.21 0.44 -9.19
C LEU A 287 4.90 1.19 -9.47
N ASN A 288 4.23 1.68 -8.46
CA ASN A 288 3.01 2.48 -8.63
C ASN A 288 3.25 3.79 -9.42
N GLU A 289 4.50 4.26 -9.47
CA GLU A 289 4.87 5.45 -10.25
C GLU A 289 4.77 5.24 -11.76
N TYR A 290 4.78 3.98 -12.22
CA TYR A 290 4.67 3.64 -13.64
C TYR A 290 3.21 3.38 -14.08
N ARG A 291 2.21 3.84 -13.32
CA ARG A 291 0.82 3.82 -13.75
C ARG A 291 0.67 4.59 -15.08
N GLY A 292 -0.06 3.99 -16.01
CA GLY A 292 -0.17 4.48 -17.37
C GLY A 292 0.80 3.82 -18.35
N GLN A 293 1.78 3.02 -17.86
CA GLN A 293 2.67 2.18 -18.68
C GLN A 293 2.48 0.71 -18.33
N TYR A 294 2.84 -0.18 -19.23
CA TYR A 294 3.06 -1.59 -18.92
C TYR A 294 4.39 -1.74 -18.16
N VAL A 295 4.42 -2.61 -17.17
CA VAL A 295 5.65 -2.88 -16.41
C VAL A 295 5.94 -4.38 -16.45
N TYR A 296 7.15 -4.74 -16.87
CA TYR A 296 7.65 -6.11 -16.79
C TYR A 296 8.68 -6.20 -15.67
N VAL A 297 8.39 -7.01 -14.65
CA VAL A 297 9.29 -7.27 -13.52
C VAL A 297 9.85 -8.67 -13.67
N ASP A 298 11.16 -8.81 -13.81
CA ASP A 298 11.85 -10.10 -13.92
C ASP A 298 12.83 -10.32 -12.78
N PHE A 299 12.73 -11.45 -12.11
CA PHE A 299 13.64 -11.90 -11.06
C PHE A 299 14.65 -12.87 -11.66
N TRP A 300 15.91 -12.52 -11.55
CA TRP A 300 17.01 -13.22 -12.17
C TRP A 300 18.23 -13.35 -11.25
N ALA A 301 19.29 -14.02 -11.69
CA ALA A 301 20.61 -14.02 -11.05
C ALA A 301 21.71 -14.30 -12.06
N SER A 302 22.93 -13.91 -11.74
CA SER A 302 24.13 -14.12 -12.59
C SER A 302 24.41 -15.61 -12.89
N TRP A 303 24.04 -16.49 -11.99
CA TRP A 303 24.19 -17.94 -12.11
C TRP A 303 22.97 -18.64 -12.76
N CYS A 304 21.91 -17.91 -13.07
CA CYS A 304 20.68 -18.47 -13.65
C CYS A 304 20.77 -18.47 -15.19
N GLN A 305 21.29 -19.54 -15.76
CA GLN A 305 21.39 -19.68 -17.22
C GLN A 305 20.09 -19.50 -17.98
N PRO A 306 18.93 -20.08 -17.55
CA PRO A 306 17.65 -19.83 -18.21
C PRO A 306 17.22 -18.36 -18.16
N CYS A 307 17.60 -17.61 -17.10
CA CYS A 307 17.33 -16.18 -17.01
C CYS A 307 18.16 -15.42 -18.05
N LEU A 308 19.47 -15.70 -18.11
CA LEU A 308 20.40 -15.04 -19.02
C LEU A 308 20.03 -15.27 -20.49
N MET A 309 19.55 -16.46 -20.83
CA MET A 309 19.07 -16.78 -22.18
C MET A 309 17.86 -15.94 -22.63
N GLN A 310 17.10 -15.39 -21.71
CA GLN A 310 15.93 -14.55 -22.01
C GLN A 310 16.29 -13.07 -22.17
N MET A 311 17.42 -12.62 -21.63
CA MET A 311 17.82 -11.21 -21.61
C MET A 311 17.84 -10.53 -22.99
N PRO A 312 18.34 -11.18 -24.08
CA PRO A 312 18.24 -10.58 -25.41
C PRO A 312 16.82 -10.23 -25.83
N ASN A 313 15.86 -11.13 -25.60
CA ASN A 313 14.46 -10.90 -25.95
C ASN A 313 13.81 -9.85 -25.05
N ILE A 314 14.18 -9.81 -23.76
CA ILE A 314 13.69 -8.78 -22.82
C ILE A 314 14.20 -7.40 -23.25
N LYS A 315 15.48 -7.29 -23.64
CA LYS A 315 16.05 -6.04 -24.18
C LYS A 315 15.36 -5.64 -25.46
N GLN A 316 15.11 -6.58 -26.37
CA GLN A 316 14.38 -6.33 -27.61
C GLN A 316 12.96 -5.81 -27.32
N ALA A 317 12.25 -6.40 -26.37
CA ALA A 317 10.92 -5.92 -25.97
C ALA A 317 11.00 -4.47 -25.42
N ALA A 318 11.96 -4.16 -24.55
CA ALA A 318 12.16 -2.81 -24.03
C ALA A 318 12.42 -1.79 -25.14
N GLN A 319 13.20 -2.17 -26.18
CA GLN A 319 13.49 -1.32 -27.32
C GLN A 319 12.24 -1.12 -28.22
N MET A 320 11.57 -2.22 -28.56
CA MET A 320 10.40 -2.18 -29.44
C MET A 320 9.24 -1.37 -28.86
N PHE A 321 9.05 -1.45 -27.54
CA PHE A 321 7.92 -0.84 -26.83
C PHE A 321 8.36 0.26 -25.87
N SER A 322 9.41 1.00 -26.23
CA SER A 322 10.09 1.97 -25.36
C SER A 322 9.18 3.07 -24.78
N LYS A 323 8.08 3.39 -25.41
CA LYS A 323 7.10 4.37 -24.92
C LYS A 323 6.05 3.76 -23.99
N ASP A 324 5.85 2.45 -24.07
CA ASP A 324 4.73 1.76 -23.43
C ASP A 324 5.17 0.76 -22.37
N LEU A 325 6.40 0.25 -22.44
CA LEU A 325 6.93 -0.79 -21.55
C LEU A 325 8.11 -0.31 -20.75
N MET A 326 8.00 -0.44 -19.43
CA MET A 326 9.06 -0.34 -18.46
C MET A 326 9.55 -1.74 -18.05
N VAL A 327 10.84 -1.98 -18.03
CA VAL A 327 11.44 -3.25 -17.59
C VAL A 327 12.19 -3.06 -16.27
N HIS A 328 11.85 -3.86 -15.27
CA HIS A 328 12.55 -3.95 -13.99
C HIS A 328 13.20 -5.32 -13.84
N LEU A 329 14.53 -5.36 -13.84
CA LEU A 329 15.32 -6.54 -13.56
C LEU A 329 15.75 -6.53 -12.09
N ILE A 330 15.35 -7.54 -11.34
CA ILE A 330 15.66 -7.66 -9.91
C ILE A 330 16.49 -8.91 -9.69
N SER A 331 17.78 -8.71 -9.45
CA SER A 331 18.69 -9.82 -9.19
C SER A 331 18.57 -10.31 -7.75
N ILE A 332 18.49 -11.63 -7.60
CA ILE A 332 18.59 -12.30 -6.30
C ILE A 332 20.03 -12.76 -5.96
N ASP A 333 21.03 -12.22 -6.63
CA ASP A 333 22.42 -12.45 -6.28
C ASP A 333 22.77 -11.88 -4.90
N LYS A 334 23.35 -12.70 -4.05
CA LYS A 334 23.89 -12.23 -2.76
C LYS A 334 25.18 -11.43 -2.95
N SER A 335 25.99 -11.82 -3.93
CA SER A 335 27.25 -11.16 -4.26
C SER A 335 27.04 -10.00 -5.23
N GLY A 336 27.33 -8.78 -4.78
CA GLY A 336 27.31 -7.59 -5.63
C GLY A 336 28.33 -7.64 -6.77
N LYS A 337 29.46 -8.30 -6.55
CA LYS A 337 30.52 -8.46 -7.55
C LYS A 337 30.06 -9.36 -8.70
N GLU A 338 29.46 -10.50 -8.41
CA GLU A 338 28.95 -11.45 -9.41
C GLU A 338 27.82 -10.83 -10.21
N TRP A 339 26.83 -10.24 -9.52
CA TRP A 339 25.77 -9.47 -10.16
C TRP A 339 26.31 -8.42 -11.13
N TRP A 340 27.25 -7.58 -10.66
CA TRP A 340 27.81 -6.50 -11.47
C TRP A 340 28.60 -7.00 -12.67
N SER A 341 29.30 -8.12 -12.52
CA SER A 341 30.00 -8.77 -13.63
C SER A 341 29.01 -9.20 -14.71
N ALA A 342 27.95 -9.89 -14.36
CA ALA A 342 26.90 -10.30 -15.28
C ALA A 342 26.14 -9.10 -15.91
N VAL A 343 25.87 -8.05 -15.15
CA VAL A 343 25.29 -6.80 -15.68
C VAL A 343 26.15 -6.21 -16.79
N LYS A 344 27.48 -6.21 -16.64
CA LYS A 344 28.40 -5.72 -17.66
C LYS A 344 28.49 -6.65 -18.87
N GLU A 345 28.61 -7.95 -18.62
CA GLU A 345 28.76 -8.97 -19.65
C GLU A 345 27.55 -9.03 -20.59
N HIS A 346 26.35 -8.93 -20.03
CA HIS A 346 25.10 -9.01 -20.78
C HIS A 346 24.52 -7.63 -21.15
N ASP A 347 25.26 -6.54 -20.87
CA ASP A 347 24.82 -5.16 -21.13
C ASP A 347 23.43 -4.86 -20.56
N LEU A 348 23.26 -5.15 -19.26
CA LEU A 348 22.01 -4.92 -18.51
C LEU A 348 22.11 -3.68 -17.63
N ARG A 349 22.94 -2.72 -18.01
CA ARG A 349 23.12 -1.47 -17.28
C ARG A 349 21.84 -0.64 -17.33
N ASN A 350 21.60 0.08 -16.24
CA ASN A 350 20.48 1.02 -16.19
C ASN A 350 20.69 2.15 -17.20
N HIS A 351 19.68 2.38 -18.02
CA HIS A 351 19.68 3.49 -18.96
C HIS A 351 18.90 4.64 -18.33
N LEU A 352 19.54 5.81 -18.24
CA LEU A 352 18.92 7.02 -17.75
C LEU A 352 18.02 7.60 -18.83
N GLU A 353 16.97 8.28 -18.41
CA GLU A 353 16.08 9.00 -19.30
C GLU A 353 16.90 9.97 -20.19
N GLY A 354 16.81 9.83 -21.48
CA GLY A 354 17.54 10.61 -22.48
C GLY A 354 18.84 10.00 -23.00
N GLU A 355 19.39 8.94 -22.38
CA GLU A 355 20.61 8.26 -22.88
C GLU A 355 20.29 7.16 -23.89
N GLN A 356 19.15 6.49 -23.72
CA GLN A 356 18.65 5.44 -24.59
C GLN A 356 17.16 5.59 -24.81
N PRO A 357 16.63 5.14 -25.97
CA PRO A 357 15.20 5.26 -26.28
C PRO A 357 14.31 4.25 -25.51
N TYR A 358 14.87 3.48 -24.58
CA TYR A 358 14.14 2.48 -23.80
C TYR A 358 14.62 2.48 -22.33
N GLN A 359 13.79 1.94 -21.44
CA GLN A 359 14.03 1.97 -20.00
C GLN A 359 14.15 0.56 -19.44
N ILE A 360 15.36 0.23 -18.93
CA ILE A 360 15.62 -0.98 -18.15
C ILE A 360 16.23 -0.54 -16.83
N TYR A 361 15.57 -0.91 -15.73
CA TYR A 361 16.08 -0.73 -14.38
C TYR A 361 16.54 -2.06 -13.82
N ASN A 362 17.82 -2.13 -13.46
CA ASN A 362 18.44 -3.35 -12.91
C ASN A 362 19.00 -3.06 -11.52
N ARG A 363 18.57 -3.86 -10.54
CA ARG A 363 19.02 -3.74 -9.15
C ARG A 363 19.12 -5.09 -8.47
N ARG A 364 19.88 -5.15 -7.36
CA ARG A 364 19.88 -6.32 -6.49
C ARG A 364 18.72 -6.29 -5.50
N ALA A 365 18.21 -7.48 -5.17
CA ALA A 365 17.27 -7.67 -4.07
C ALA A 365 17.94 -7.54 -2.69
N TYR A 366 19.27 -7.65 -2.62
CA TYR A 366 20.03 -7.59 -1.36
C TYR A 366 20.75 -6.25 -1.21
N ASP A 367 20.76 -5.72 0.01
CA ASP A 367 21.57 -4.57 0.39
C ASP A 367 23.06 -4.96 0.58
N GLU A 368 23.91 -3.99 0.92
CA GLU A 368 25.34 -4.20 1.15
C GLU A 368 25.62 -5.07 2.39
N LYS A 369 24.69 -5.15 3.33
CA LYS A 369 24.76 -5.99 4.53
C LYS A 369 24.26 -7.41 4.29
N GLY A 370 23.85 -7.72 3.05
CA GLY A 370 23.33 -9.04 2.69
C GLY A 370 21.89 -9.32 3.14
N LYS A 371 21.14 -8.27 3.49
CA LYS A 371 19.72 -8.39 3.85
C LYS A 371 18.88 -8.22 2.59
N MET A 372 17.98 -9.18 2.35
CA MET A 372 17.02 -9.09 1.23
C MET A 372 15.98 -8.00 1.48
N ASN A 373 15.65 -7.25 0.45
CA ASN A 373 14.56 -6.27 0.47
C ASN A 373 13.25 -6.93 0.87
N ALA A 374 12.52 -6.30 1.79
CA ALA A 374 11.29 -6.85 2.37
C ALA A 374 10.20 -7.11 1.32
N ASP A 375 10.05 -6.21 0.34
CA ASP A 375 9.06 -6.37 -0.73
C ASP A 375 9.38 -7.59 -1.61
N VAL A 376 10.65 -7.78 -1.99
CA VAL A 376 11.08 -8.96 -2.77
C VAL A 376 10.82 -10.22 -1.97
N ARG A 377 11.12 -10.21 -0.69
CA ARG A 377 10.91 -11.35 0.20
C ARG A 377 9.41 -11.68 0.35
N SER A 378 8.56 -10.65 0.46
CA SER A 378 7.11 -10.81 0.59
C SER A 378 6.45 -11.49 -0.62
N LEU A 379 7.10 -11.48 -1.79
CA LEU A 379 6.62 -12.17 -3.00
C LEU A 379 6.75 -13.69 -2.92
N GLY A 380 7.56 -14.21 -1.99
CA GLY A 380 7.76 -15.65 -1.80
C GLY A 380 8.30 -16.37 -3.03
N ILE A 381 9.18 -15.73 -3.78
CA ILE A 381 9.78 -16.29 -5.00
C ILE A 381 10.72 -17.42 -4.62
N LYS A 382 10.39 -18.63 -5.03
CA LYS A 382 11.16 -19.86 -4.71
C LYS A 382 12.06 -20.30 -5.85
N THR A 383 11.73 -19.94 -7.08
CA THR A 383 12.45 -20.35 -8.29
C THR A 383 12.56 -19.20 -9.27
N ILE A 384 13.65 -19.14 -10.03
CA ILE A 384 13.86 -18.20 -11.13
C ILE A 384 14.17 -18.97 -12.43
N PRO A 385 13.86 -18.44 -13.62
CA PRO A 385 13.26 -17.13 -13.87
C PRO A 385 11.83 -17.03 -13.29
N HIS A 386 11.48 -15.86 -12.77
CA HIS A 386 10.16 -15.56 -12.28
C HIS A 386 9.81 -14.12 -12.63
N ASN A 387 8.66 -13.92 -13.25
CA ASN A 387 8.31 -12.58 -13.71
C ASN A 387 6.81 -12.29 -13.67
N TYR A 388 6.52 -11.00 -13.75
CA TYR A 388 5.18 -10.46 -13.83
C TYR A 388 5.11 -9.43 -14.97
N LEU A 389 4.07 -9.50 -15.79
CA LEU A 389 3.67 -8.40 -16.67
C LEU A 389 2.45 -7.70 -16.06
N ILE A 390 2.57 -6.41 -15.89
CA ILE A 390 1.64 -5.55 -15.19
C ILE A 390 1.09 -4.54 -16.20
N ASP A 391 -0.23 -4.34 -16.20
CA ASP A 391 -0.88 -3.40 -17.10
C ASP A 391 -0.80 -1.94 -16.59
N ARG A 392 -1.32 -1.02 -17.41
CA ARG A 392 -1.32 0.42 -17.13
C ARG A 392 -2.05 0.79 -15.83
N SER A 393 -2.99 -0.04 -15.38
CA SER A 393 -3.70 0.14 -14.11
C SER A 393 -2.92 -0.42 -12.91
N GLY A 394 -1.88 -1.23 -13.18
CA GLY A 394 -1.06 -1.91 -12.19
C GLY A 394 -1.52 -3.32 -11.85
N ARG A 395 -2.41 -3.92 -12.63
CA ARG A 395 -2.80 -5.31 -12.48
C ARG A 395 -1.80 -6.25 -13.15
N ILE A 396 -1.54 -7.37 -12.53
CA ILE A 396 -0.78 -8.46 -13.14
C ILE A 396 -1.65 -9.11 -14.23
N ILE A 397 -1.22 -9.02 -15.47
CA ILE A 397 -1.93 -9.59 -16.64
C ILE A 397 -1.26 -10.85 -17.18
N ALA A 398 0.00 -11.08 -16.81
CA ALA A 398 0.69 -12.33 -17.11
C ALA A 398 1.78 -12.61 -16.06
N LYS A 399 2.17 -13.87 -15.94
CA LYS A 399 3.16 -14.36 -15.00
C LYS A 399 3.97 -15.47 -15.62
N ASN A 400 5.29 -15.48 -15.33
CA ASN A 400 6.22 -16.52 -15.80
C ASN A 400 6.19 -16.72 -17.33
N ILE A 401 6.13 -15.61 -18.07
CA ILE A 401 6.24 -15.61 -19.54
C ILE A 401 7.71 -15.43 -19.96
N SER A 402 8.12 -16.07 -21.06
CA SER A 402 9.47 -15.88 -21.63
C SER A 402 9.62 -14.50 -22.27
N GLY A 403 10.85 -14.05 -22.48
CA GLY A 403 11.12 -12.79 -23.18
C GLY A 403 10.52 -12.74 -24.59
N ALA A 404 10.45 -13.85 -25.32
CA ALA A 404 9.77 -13.93 -26.60
C ALA A 404 8.25 -13.77 -26.44
N MET A 405 7.64 -14.45 -25.47
CA MET A 405 6.21 -14.30 -25.16
C MET A 405 5.86 -12.87 -24.70
N LEU A 406 6.81 -12.17 -24.09
CA LEU A 406 6.62 -10.76 -23.72
C LEU A 406 6.41 -9.89 -24.96
N ILE A 407 7.23 -10.10 -26.00
CA ILE A 407 7.11 -9.37 -27.27
C ILE A 407 5.73 -9.61 -27.89
N ASP A 408 5.32 -10.87 -28.05
CA ASP A 408 4.03 -11.25 -28.63
C ASP A 408 2.87 -10.65 -27.82
N LYS A 409 2.96 -10.71 -26.49
CA LYS A 409 1.92 -10.21 -25.58
C LYS A 409 1.78 -8.70 -25.67
N MET A 410 2.88 -7.97 -25.71
CA MET A 410 2.87 -6.51 -25.86
C MET A 410 2.28 -6.07 -27.21
N GLN A 411 2.63 -6.77 -28.31
CA GLN A 411 2.02 -6.51 -29.62
C GLN A 411 0.51 -6.64 -29.56
N GLN A 412 0.00 -7.76 -29.06
CA GLN A 412 -1.44 -8.01 -28.92
C GLN A 412 -2.17 -6.96 -28.08
N LEU A 413 -1.55 -6.52 -26.96
CA LEU A 413 -2.13 -5.52 -26.08
C LEU A 413 -2.24 -4.16 -26.76
N LEU A 414 -1.17 -3.71 -27.42
CA LEU A 414 -1.13 -2.41 -28.08
C LEU A 414 -2.01 -2.39 -29.36
N GLU A 415 -2.14 -3.52 -30.05
CA GLU A 415 -3.10 -3.65 -31.17
C GLU A 415 -4.55 -3.53 -30.69
N LYS A 416 -4.88 -4.16 -29.57
CA LYS A 416 -6.20 -4.08 -28.96
C LYS A 416 -6.55 -2.66 -28.49
N GLU A 417 -5.58 -1.94 -27.92
CA GLU A 417 -5.77 -0.53 -27.51
C GLU A 417 -6.04 0.40 -28.70
N LYS A 418 -5.45 0.12 -29.88
CA LYS A 418 -5.69 0.91 -31.10
C LYS A 418 -7.07 0.70 -31.71
N GLN A 419 -7.76 -0.38 -31.35
CA GLN A 419 -9.08 -0.73 -31.85
C GLN A 419 -10.21 -0.24 -30.93
N GLN A 420 -9.90 0.29 -29.77
CA GLN A 420 -10.83 0.89 -28.81
C GLN A 420 -10.82 2.42 -28.91
#